data_01ff83a6d171b46bf10ee5130b12640b
#
_entry.id   01ff83a6d171b46bf10ee5130b12640b
#
_cell.length_a   1.000
_cell.length_b   1.000
_cell.length_c   1.000
_cell.angle_alpha   90.00
_cell.angle_beta   90.00
_cell.angle_gamma   90.00
#
_symmetry.space_group_name_H-M   'P 1'
#
loop_
_entity.id
_entity.type
_entity.pdbx_description
1 polymer ?
#
loop_
_entity_poly.entity_id
_entity_poly.type
_entity_poly.pdbx_seq_one_letter_code
_entity_poly.pdbx_strand_id
1 'polypeptide(L)'
;KKIKTSFSKKNGSTFFIETYDEFLIIASKKGEFYRVNLLDLKNDKIKNIDQKLEVRNLKITQGSINDLLIVKDKIYVLKATFYKDCNNLQIFFSDIKDTLNFKLFKSFDECVGKGLVAGGMQYYKYKDQDGLIISTSSPSVSPQSAAQDPNSILGKILFIDFKKKEKTMISMGHRNPQGLASKDNIILSTEHGPKGGDEINKIIYGKNYGWPISSYGTPYKSEMKDIQDFKKSHKEFGFEEPIYVFLSSIGISELIFLPNTFSKKWKNSVLVSSLNGRSIYRI
;
A
#
# COMPACT_ATOMS: atom_id res chain seq x y z
N LYS A 1 -2.19 23.67 -12.96
CA LYS A 1 -1.01 23.86 -13.85
C LYS A 1 -0.35 22.51 -14.10
N LYS A 2 0.02 22.20 -15.34
CA LYS A 2 0.72 20.94 -15.67
C LYS A 2 2.22 21.18 -15.54
N ILE A 3 2.87 20.48 -14.62
CA ILE A 3 4.33 20.40 -14.55
C ILE A 3 4.76 19.36 -15.59
N LYS A 4 5.62 19.74 -16.53
CA LYS A 4 6.26 18.77 -17.42
C LYS A 4 7.28 17.98 -16.60
N THR A 5 7.17 16.67 -16.61
CA THR A 5 8.13 15.78 -15.97
C THR A 5 8.95 15.07 -17.04
N SER A 6 10.23 14.89 -16.79
CA SER A 6 11.11 14.06 -17.61
C SER A 6 10.87 12.56 -17.41
N PHE A 7 9.90 12.20 -16.59
CA PHE A 7 9.48 10.80 -16.42
C PHE A 7 9.12 10.20 -17.75
N SER A 8 9.96 9.34 -18.25
CA SER A 8 9.75 8.73 -19.54
C SER A 8 8.50 7.85 -19.51
N LYS A 9 7.73 7.87 -20.60
CA LYS A 9 6.61 6.93 -20.81
C LYS A 9 7.03 5.45 -20.67
N LYS A 10 8.33 5.15 -20.74
CA LYS A 10 8.90 3.81 -20.56
C LYS A 10 8.87 3.30 -19.10
N ASN A 11 8.75 4.19 -18.11
CA ASN A 11 8.88 3.84 -16.68
C ASN A 11 7.55 3.49 -16.01
N GLY A 12 6.48 3.39 -16.77
CA GLY A 12 5.13 3.17 -16.25
C GLY A 12 4.50 4.46 -15.74
N SER A 13 3.21 4.39 -15.39
CA SER A 13 2.40 5.54 -14.97
C SER A 13 2.23 5.67 -13.46
N THR A 14 2.86 4.79 -12.68
CA THR A 14 2.74 4.78 -11.21
C THR A 14 3.95 5.41 -10.56
N PHE A 15 3.69 6.36 -9.67
CA PHE A 15 4.69 7.06 -8.86
C PHE A 15 4.27 7.04 -7.41
N PHE A 16 5.27 7.03 -6.53
CA PHE A 16 5.13 7.15 -5.09
C PHE A 16 5.72 8.48 -4.67
N ILE A 17 5.08 9.17 -3.74
CA ILE A 17 5.41 10.54 -3.36
C ILE A 17 5.41 10.65 -1.84
N GLU A 18 6.53 11.16 -1.31
CA GLU A 18 6.70 11.43 0.10
C GLU A 18 7.30 12.84 0.32
N THR A 19 7.02 13.42 1.46
CA THR A 19 7.62 14.70 1.86
C THR A 19 8.75 14.47 2.85
N TYR A 20 9.85 15.20 2.67
CA TYR A 20 10.99 15.21 3.59
C TYR A 20 11.54 16.63 3.70
N ASP A 21 11.41 17.23 4.86
CA ASP A 21 11.74 18.64 5.10
C ASP A 21 11.08 19.57 4.05
N GLU A 22 11.88 20.36 3.34
CA GLU A 22 11.42 21.24 2.25
C GLU A 22 11.32 20.52 0.89
N PHE A 23 11.50 19.22 0.83
CA PHE A 23 11.51 18.46 -0.43
C PHE A 23 10.31 17.53 -0.58
N LEU A 24 9.96 17.31 -1.84
CA LEU A 24 9.13 16.22 -2.29
C LEU A 24 10.06 15.17 -2.91
N ILE A 25 10.02 13.95 -2.39
CA ILE A 25 10.72 12.79 -2.95
C ILE A 25 9.71 12.01 -3.80
N ILE A 26 10.07 11.75 -5.04
CA ILE A 26 9.23 11.03 -5.99
C ILE A 26 9.99 9.80 -6.46
N ALA A 27 9.38 8.63 -6.34
CA ALA A 27 9.92 7.38 -6.87
C ALA A 27 9.04 6.84 -7.99
N SER A 28 9.64 6.39 -9.08
CA SER A 28 8.95 5.62 -10.10
C SER A 28 8.84 4.15 -9.71
N LYS A 29 7.84 3.46 -10.22
CA LYS A 29 7.69 2.00 -10.05
C LYS A 29 8.94 1.20 -10.47
N LYS A 30 9.80 1.79 -11.31
CA LYS A 30 11.04 1.18 -11.81
C LYS A 30 12.30 1.57 -11.04
N GLY A 31 12.17 2.32 -9.93
CA GLY A 31 13.27 2.63 -9.03
C GLY A 31 14.09 3.86 -9.43
N GLU A 32 13.53 4.78 -10.19
CA GLU A 32 14.10 6.10 -10.38
C GLU A 32 13.57 7.02 -9.28
N PHE A 33 14.46 7.80 -8.69
CA PHE A 33 14.14 8.74 -7.61
C PHE A 33 14.45 10.15 -8.03
N TYR A 34 13.59 11.08 -7.61
CA TYR A 34 13.71 12.51 -7.90
C TYR A 34 13.43 13.31 -6.64
N ARG A 35 14.10 14.45 -6.51
CA ARG A 35 13.89 15.41 -5.42
C ARG A 35 13.42 16.73 -6.00
N VAL A 36 12.38 17.32 -5.40
CA VAL A 36 11.80 18.60 -5.84
C VAL A 36 11.64 19.49 -4.64
N ASN A 37 12.14 20.74 -4.71
CA ASN A 37 11.94 21.71 -3.63
C ASN A 37 10.48 22.21 -3.62
N LEU A 38 9.82 22.14 -2.46
CA LEU A 38 8.42 22.55 -2.29
C LEU A 38 8.20 24.06 -2.50
N LEU A 39 9.18 24.90 -2.18
CA LEU A 39 9.11 26.35 -2.43
C LEU A 39 9.11 26.65 -3.94
N ASP A 40 9.92 25.92 -4.70
CA ASP A 40 9.96 26.07 -6.14
C ASP A 40 8.66 25.61 -6.79
N LEU A 41 8.03 24.57 -6.26
CA LEU A 41 6.68 24.17 -6.66
C LEU A 41 5.64 25.26 -6.40
N LYS A 42 5.66 25.88 -5.21
CA LYS A 42 4.74 26.95 -4.83
C LYS A 42 4.92 28.19 -5.69
N ASN A 43 6.14 28.52 -6.02
CA ASN A 43 6.51 29.75 -6.75
C ASN A 43 6.46 29.56 -8.29
N ASP A 44 5.96 28.44 -8.78
CA ASP A 44 5.89 28.13 -10.21
C ASP A 44 7.25 28.15 -10.94
N LYS A 45 8.35 28.01 -10.21
CA LYS A 45 9.70 28.06 -10.77
C LYS A 45 10.11 26.74 -11.45
N ILE A 46 9.41 25.65 -11.13
CA ILE A 46 9.73 24.33 -11.69
C ILE A 46 9.07 24.21 -13.06
N LYS A 47 9.88 24.21 -14.10
CA LYS A 47 9.46 23.87 -15.46
C LYS A 47 9.56 22.35 -15.71
N ASN A 48 10.57 21.69 -15.13
CA ASN A 48 10.85 20.26 -15.23
C ASN A 48 11.27 19.70 -13.88
N ILE A 49 10.90 18.45 -13.59
CA ILE A 49 11.42 17.71 -12.42
C ILE A 49 12.69 17.00 -12.91
N ASP A 50 13.83 17.65 -12.80
CA ASP A 50 15.08 17.17 -13.40
C ASP A 50 16.13 16.73 -12.37
N GLN A 51 15.90 16.97 -11.06
CA GLN A 51 16.85 16.55 -10.04
C GLN A 51 16.68 15.06 -9.73
N LYS A 52 17.27 14.22 -10.59
CA LYS A 52 17.37 12.79 -10.36
C LYS A 52 18.41 12.49 -9.27
N LEU A 53 18.00 11.69 -8.29
CA LEU A 53 18.91 11.21 -7.25
C LEU A 53 19.70 9.99 -7.76
N GLU A 54 20.96 9.89 -7.35
CA GLU A 54 21.73 8.68 -7.56
C GLU A 54 21.21 7.56 -6.67
N VAL A 55 21.01 6.37 -7.25
CA VAL A 55 20.50 5.19 -6.53
C VAL A 55 21.50 4.06 -6.64
N ARG A 56 21.93 3.53 -5.50
CA ARG A 56 22.82 2.37 -5.41
C ARG A 56 22.13 1.22 -4.68
N ASN A 57 22.47 0.00 -5.07
CA ASN A 57 22.07 -1.24 -4.42
C ASN A 57 20.53 -1.51 -4.37
N LEU A 58 19.74 -0.80 -5.19
CA LEU A 58 18.33 -1.09 -5.43
C LEU A 58 18.13 -1.39 -6.92
N LYS A 59 18.19 -2.68 -7.30
CA LYS A 59 17.98 -3.10 -8.69
C LYS A 59 16.52 -3.53 -8.89
N ILE A 60 15.84 -2.91 -9.85
CA ILE A 60 14.46 -3.26 -10.26
C ILE A 60 14.49 -3.85 -11.66
N THR A 61 15.26 -4.92 -11.85
CA THR A 61 15.36 -5.62 -13.15
C THR A 61 14.15 -6.49 -13.42
N GLN A 62 13.66 -7.16 -12.38
CA GLN A 62 12.44 -7.97 -12.41
C GLN A 62 11.60 -7.61 -11.19
N GLY A 63 10.41 -7.03 -11.40
CA GLY A 63 9.55 -6.59 -10.33
C GLY A 63 9.24 -5.10 -10.34
N SER A 64 8.84 -4.59 -9.19
CA SER A 64 8.42 -3.20 -9.01
C SER A 64 8.59 -2.71 -7.58
N ILE A 65 8.73 -1.40 -7.43
CA ILE A 65 8.38 -0.72 -6.19
C ILE A 65 6.86 -0.77 -6.06
N ASN A 66 6.39 -1.11 -4.88
CA ASN A 66 4.97 -1.19 -4.54
C ASN A 66 4.56 -0.08 -3.59
N ASP A 67 5.50 0.40 -2.76
CA ASP A 67 5.28 1.58 -1.93
C ASP A 67 6.59 2.22 -1.47
N LEU A 68 6.49 3.47 -1.04
CA LEU A 68 7.55 4.33 -0.53
C LEU A 68 7.10 4.97 0.77
N LEU A 69 7.98 4.99 1.77
CA LEU A 69 7.70 5.63 3.05
C LEU A 69 8.95 6.29 3.61
N ILE A 70 8.81 7.49 4.13
CA ILE A 70 9.85 8.17 4.89
C ILE A 70 9.55 8.12 6.38
N VAL A 71 10.52 7.61 7.16
CA VAL A 71 10.46 7.60 8.62
C VAL A 71 11.73 8.25 9.15
N LYS A 72 11.60 9.44 9.76
CA LYS A 72 12.75 10.27 10.16
C LYS A 72 13.66 10.50 8.96
N ASP A 73 14.94 10.23 9.09
CA ASP A 73 15.96 10.43 8.05
C ASP A 73 16.16 9.21 7.13
N LYS A 74 15.21 8.30 7.10
CA LYS A 74 15.30 7.08 6.30
C LYS A 74 14.13 6.93 5.34
N ILE A 75 14.47 6.55 4.13
CA ILE A 75 13.51 6.17 3.10
C ILE A 75 13.42 4.64 3.06
N TYR A 76 12.21 4.12 3.13
CA TYR A 76 11.90 2.70 3.01
C TYR A 76 11.18 2.45 1.69
N VAL A 77 11.48 1.32 1.07
CA VAL A 77 10.91 0.89 -0.21
C VAL A 77 10.38 -0.52 -0.05
N LEU A 78 9.09 -0.69 -0.27
CA LEU A 78 8.46 -2.00 -0.40
C LEU A 78 8.60 -2.45 -1.86
N LYS A 79 9.26 -3.58 -2.08
CA LYS A 79 9.60 -4.08 -3.40
C LYS A 79 9.08 -5.49 -3.59
N ALA A 80 8.34 -5.72 -4.67
CA ALA A 80 8.07 -7.06 -5.18
C ALA A 80 9.12 -7.43 -6.25
N THR A 81 9.72 -8.61 -6.13
CA THR A 81 10.66 -9.14 -7.11
C THR A 81 10.04 -10.37 -7.76
N PHE A 82 10.00 -10.37 -9.08
CA PHE A 82 9.52 -11.51 -9.86
C PHE A 82 10.70 -12.39 -10.25
N TYR A 83 10.69 -13.65 -9.84
CA TYR A 83 11.70 -14.61 -10.21
C TYR A 83 11.05 -15.92 -10.62
N LYS A 84 11.17 -16.30 -11.90
CA LYS A 84 10.48 -17.46 -12.50
C LYS A 84 8.96 -17.42 -12.15
N ASP A 85 8.48 -18.36 -11.38
CA ASP A 85 7.07 -18.47 -10.96
C ASP A 85 6.84 -17.97 -9.52
N CYS A 86 7.83 -17.30 -8.94
CA CYS A 86 7.83 -16.84 -7.57
C CYS A 86 7.97 -15.32 -7.48
N ASN A 87 7.06 -14.68 -6.77
CA ASN A 87 7.20 -13.29 -6.36
C ASN A 87 7.69 -13.28 -4.91
N ASN A 88 8.73 -12.52 -4.64
CA ASN A 88 9.27 -12.33 -3.30
C ASN A 88 9.07 -10.88 -2.87
N LEU A 89 8.62 -10.70 -1.63
CA LEU A 89 8.44 -9.38 -1.04
C LEU A 89 9.65 -9.00 -0.21
N GLN A 90 10.15 -7.80 -0.42
CA GLN A 90 11.33 -7.27 0.25
C GLN A 90 11.12 -5.81 0.66
N ILE A 91 11.70 -5.44 1.79
CA ILE A 91 11.78 -4.05 2.24
C ILE A 91 13.26 -3.65 2.21
N PHE A 92 13.55 -2.56 1.52
CA PHE A 92 14.86 -1.91 1.50
C PHE A 92 14.78 -0.57 2.21
N PHE A 93 15.90 -0.08 2.70
CA PHE A 93 16.01 1.27 3.26
C PHE A 93 17.32 1.94 2.88
N SER A 94 17.31 3.26 2.87
CA SER A 94 18.50 4.11 2.74
C SER A 94 18.38 5.31 3.66
N ASP A 95 19.49 5.86 4.13
CA ASP A 95 19.51 7.22 4.66
C ASP A 95 19.22 8.19 3.52
N ILE A 96 18.51 9.29 3.79
CA ILE A 96 18.18 10.32 2.80
C ILE A 96 19.38 11.23 2.63
N LYS A 97 20.05 11.11 1.49
CA LYS A 97 21.22 11.88 1.06
C LYS A 97 21.14 12.12 -0.45
N ASP A 98 22.10 12.83 -1.02
CA ASP A 98 22.18 13.02 -2.48
C ASP A 98 22.34 11.71 -3.24
N THR A 99 23.01 10.73 -2.64
CA THR A 99 23.05 9.33 -3.11
C THR A 99 22.27 8.45 -2.16
N LEU A 100 21.21 7.81 -2.66
CA LEU A 100 20.44 6.81 -1.93
C LEU A 100 21.14 5.45 -2.04
N ASN A 101 21.72 4.97 -0.95
CA ASN A 101 22.43 3.70 -0.89
C ASN A 101 21.61 2.67 -0.13
N PHE A 102 20.78 1.91 -0.85
CA PHE A 102 19.82 0.99 -0.25
C PHE A 102 20.47 -0.27 0.33
N LYS A 103 19.96 -0.66 1.48
CA LYS A 103 20.27 -1.91 2.18
C LYS A 103 19.00 -2.72 2.38
N LEU A 104 19.12 -4.04 2.35
CA LEU A 104 18.00 -4.92 2.67
C LEU A 104 17.63 -4.78 4.15
N PHE A 105 16.37 -4.43 4.42
CA PHE A 105 15.81 -4.39 5.76
C PHE A 105 15.18 -5.73 6.13
N LYS A 106 14.29 -6.25 5.26
CA LYS A 106 13.57 -7.51 5.47
C LYS A 106 13.30 -8.20 4.13
N SER A 107 13.48 -9.49 4.08
CA SER A 107 12.99 -10.37 3.02
C SER A 107 11.96 -11.33 3.60
N PHE A 108 10.94 -11.66 2.82
CA PHE A 108 9.94 -12.66 3.17
C PHE A 108 10.16 -13.87 2.27
N ASP A 109 10.38 -15.03 2.90
CA ASP A 109 10.80 -16.25 2.19
C ASP A 109 9.63 -16.99 1.53
N GLU A 110 8.40 -16.52 1.71
CA GLU A 110 7.23 -17.10 1.08
C GLU A 110 7.20 -16.76 -0.41
N CYS A 111 7.11 -17.79 -1.22
CA CYS A 111 6.92 -17.69 -2.64
C CYS A 111 5.47 -17.35 -2.95
N VAL A 112 5.25 -16.18 -3.47
CA VAL A 112 3.95 -15.73 -3.92
C VAL A 112 3.84 -16.00 -5.41
N GLY A 113 2.86 -16.78 -5.84
CA GLY A 113 2.62 -17.05 -7.27
C GLY A 113 2.39 -15.79 -8.10
N LYS A 114 2.09 -15.93 -9.38
CA LYS A 114 1.79 -14.79 -10.28
C LYS A 114 0.62 -13.98 -9.72
N GLY A 115 0.86 -12.73 -9.30
CA GLY A 115 -0.19 -11.86 -8.78
C GLY A 115 0.33 -10.62 -8.07
N LEU A 116 -0.61 -9.83 -7.56
CA LEU A 116 -0.32 -8.65 -6.74
C LEU A 116 0.14 -9.10 -5.35
N VAL A 117 1.26 -8.57 -4.89
CA VAL A 117 1.92 -9.05 -3.67
C VAL A 117 1.77 -8.10 -2.49
N ALA A 118 1.69 -6.80 -2.75
CA ALA A 118 1.72 -5.80 -1.69
C ALA A 118 0.85 -4.59 -2.04
N GLY A 119 0.35 -3.97 -1.00
CA GLY A 119 -0.27 -2.66 -0.99
C GLY A 119 0.60 -1.63 -0.29
N GLY A 120 0.07 -0.94 0.70
CA GLY A 120 0.71 0.15 1.40
C GLY A 120 1.67 -0.25 2.52
N MET A 121 2.49 0.72 2.90
CA MET A 121 3.42 0.65 4.02
C MET A 121 3.29 1.92 4.86
N GLN A 122 3.28 1.80 6.19
CA GLN A 122 3.15 2.93 7.10
C GLN A 122 3.99 2.71 8.36
N TYR A 123 4.52 3.81 8.95
CA TYR A 123 5.08 3.77 10.28
C TYR A 123 4.00 3.49 11.31
N TYR A 124 4.31 2.62 12.26
CA TYR A 124 3.40 2.31 13.35
C TYR A 124 4.16 1.94 14.63
N LYS A 125 3.58 2.31 15.77
CA LYS A 125 4.08 1.90 17.08
C LYS A 125 3.15 0.82 17.65
N TYR A 126 3.63 -0.42 17.72
CA TYR A 126 2.87 -1.55 18.23
C TYR A 126 3.43 -2.02 19.56
N LYS A 127 2.62 -2.00 20.63
CA LYS A 127 3.03 -2.39 21.99
C LYS A 127 4.40 -1.81 22.37
N ASP A 128 4.54 -0.48 22.21
CA ASP A 128 5.77 0.29 22.45
C ASP A 128 6.98 -0.06 21.58
N GLN A 129 6.82 -0.87 20.56
CA GLN A 129 7.84 -1.16 19.55
C GLN A 129 7.59 -0.32 18.29
N ASP A 130 8.61 0.43 17.88
CA ASP A 130 8.60 1.16 16.62
C ASP A 130 8.81 0.20 15.44
N GLY A 131 8.04 0.37 14.38
CA GLY A 131 8.16 -0.49 13.21
C GLY A 131 7.35 0.01 12.01
N LEU A 132 7.20 -0.87 11.06
CA LEU A 132 6.39 -0.69 9.86
C LEU A 132 5.17 -1.60 9.92
N ILE A 133 4.01 -1.09 9.54
CA ILE A 133 2.91 -1.94 9.08
C ILE A 133 2.93 -1.99 7.56
N ILE A 134 2.70 -3.17 7.02
CA ILE A 134 2.60 -3.40 5.59
C ILE A 134 1.33 -4.19 5.29
N SER A 135 0.74 -3.96 4.13
CA SER A 135 -0.35 -4.77 3.62
C SER A 135 0.13 -5.70 2.51
N THR A 136 -0.44 -6.89 2.47
CA THR A 136 -0.15 -7.90 1.43
C THR A 136 -1.43 -8.39 0.80
N SER A 137 -1.36 -8.76 -0.47
CA SER A 137 -2.52 -9.19 -1.26
C SER A 137 -2.62 -10.71 -1.36
N SER A 138 -3.85 -11.22 -1.43
CA SER A 138 -4.15 -12.60 -1.75
C SER A 138 -5.41 -12.65 -2.64
N PRO A 139 -5.29 -12.42 -3.95
CA PRO A 139 -6.45 -12.29 -4.84
C PRO A 139 -7.16 -13.62 -5.14
N SER A 140 -6.62 -14.76 -4.71
CA SER A 140 -7.23 -16.08 -4.93
C SER A 140 -8.61 -16.17 -4.27
N VAL A 141 -9.57 -16.73 -4.99
CA VAL A 141 -10.94 -16.98 -4.53
C VAL A 141 -11.12 -18.38 -3.91
N SER A 142 -10.08 -19.22 -3.94
CA SER A 142 -10.14 -20.53 -3.28
C SER A 142 -10.41 -20.38 -1.79
N PRO A 143 -11.33 -21.17 -1.21
CA PRO A 143 -11.55 -21.20 0.25
C PRO A 143 -10.28 -21.53 1.06
N GLN A 144 -9.32 -22.25 0.44
CA GLN A 144 -7.98 -22.53 0.98
C GLN A 144 -7.00 -21.40 0.66
N SER A 145 -7.49 -20.21 0.35
CA SER A 145 -6.66 -19.04 0.06
C SER A 145 -5.68 -18.76 1.19
N ALA A 146 -4.48 -18.36 0.82
CA ALA A 146 -3.46 -17.87 1.75
C ALA A 146 -3.98 -16.72 2.66
N ALA A 147 -5.03 -15.98 2.24
CA ALA A 147 -5.68 -14.98 3.08
C ALA A 147 -6.23 -15.56 4.39
N GLN A 148 -6.69 -16.82 4.38
CA GLN A 148 -7.24 -17.52 5.54
C GLN A 148 -6.20 -18.40 6.27
N ASP A 149 -5.00 -18.58 5.72
CA ASP A 149 -3.92 -19.30 6.39
C ASP A 149 -3.14 -18.34 7.32
N PRO A 150 -3.15 -18.53 8.65
CA PRO A 150 -2.44 -17.66 9.57
C PRO A 150 -0.90 -17.75 9.44
N ASN A 151 -0.36 -18.78 8.80
CA ASN A 151 1.07 -18.95 8.59
C ASN A 151 1.58 -18.22 7.35
N SER A 152 0.69 -17.95 6.38
CA SER A 152 1.04 -17.21 5.17
C SER A 152 1.16 -15.70 5.44
N ILE A 153 2.06 -15.03 4.72
CA ILE A 153 2.16 -13.57 4.73
C ILE A 153 1.11 -12.90 3.81
N LEU A 154 0.40 -13.67 2.98
CA LEU A 154 -0.50 -13.15 1.97
C LEU A 154 -1.90 -12.86 2.52
N GLY A 155 -2.50 -11.76 2.06
CA GLY A 155 -3.80 -11.29 2.52
C GLY A 155 -3.79 -10.89 4.00
N LYS A 156 -2.75 -10.17 4.41
CA LYS A 156 -2.47 -9.77 5.80
C LYS A 156 -2.15 -8.29 5.91
N ILE A 157 -2.39 -7.75 7.10
CA ILE A 157 -1.66 -6.58 7.60
C ILE A 157 -0.62 -7.12 8.59
N LEU A 158 0.64 -6.81 8.33
CA LEU A 158 1.78 -7.29 9.13
C LEU A 158 2.49 -6.11 9.78
N PHE A 159 2.89 -6.26 11.04
CA PHE A 159 3.83 -5.36 11.70
C PHE A 159 5.24 -5.94 11.63
N ILE A 160 6.23 -5.10 11.33
CA ILE A 160 7.65 -5.46 11.27
C ILE A 160 8.42 -4.56 12.23
N ASP A 161 8.95 -5.13 13.30
CA ASP A 161 9.73 -4.42 14.30
C ASP A 161 11.05 -3.88 13.72
N PHE A 162 11.42 -2.62 14.03
CA PHE A 162 12.64 -2.01 13.52
C PHE A 162 13.93 -2.63 14.06
N LYS A 163 13.91 -3.10 15.31
CA LYS A 163 15.11 -3.63 15.97
C LYS A 163 15.31 -5.10 15.64
N LYS A 164 14.31 -5.92 15.90
CA LYS A 164 14.38 -7.37 15.73
C LYS A 164 14.08 -7.82 14.31
N LYS A 165 13.38 -7.00 13.52
CA LYS A 165 12.89 -7.33 12.18
C LYS A 165 11.97 -8.55 12.14
N GLU A 166 11.36 -8.84 13.28
CA GLU A 166 10.35 -9.89 13.43
C GLU A 166 9.02 -9.41 12.85
N LYS A 167 8.24 -10.34 12.29
CA LYS A 167 6.89 -10.05 11.80
C LYS A 167 5.86 -10.45 12.85
N THR A 168 4.84 -9.62 13.01
CA THR A 168 3.62 -9.94 13.77
C THR A 168 2.42 -9.73 12.86
N MET A 169 1.52 -10.70 12.78
CA MET A 169 0.27 -10.55 12.06
C MET A 169 -0.68 -9.66 12.86
N ILE A 170 -1.10 -8.54 12.27
CA ILE A 170 -2.10 -7.64 12.86
C ILE A 170 -3.50 -8.11 12.50
N SER A 171 -3.75 -8.43 11.23
CA SER A 171 -5.04 -8.92 10.75
C SER A 171 -4.86 -9.82 9.53
N MET A 172 -5.92 -10.56 9.18
CA MET A 172 -5.94 -11.51 8.06
C MET A 172 -7.24 -11.40 7.26
N GLY A 173 -7.36 -12.18 6.20
CA GLY A 173 -8.57 -12.23 5.39
C GLY A 173 -8.70 -11.04 4.45
N HIS A 174 -7.60 -10.51 3.96
CA HIS A 174 -7.56 -9.39 3.02
C HIS A 174 -7.35 -9.87 1.57
N ARG A 175 -8.07 -9.25 0.64
CA ARG A 175 -7.97 -9.54 -0.79
C ARG A 175 -6.83 -8.77 -1.47
N ASN A 176 -6.96 -7.45 -1.51
CA ASN A 176 -6.03 -6.57 -2.21
C ASN A 176 -6.03 -5.17 -1.59
N PRO A 177 -5.51 -5.04 -0.37
CA PRO A 177 -5.38 -3.75 0.27
C PRO A 177 -4.34 -2.90 -0.46
N GLN A 178 -4.65 -1.62 -0.70
CA GLN A 178 -3.82 -0.67 -1.43
C GLN A 178 -3.25 0.40 -0.49
N GLY A 179 -4.09 1.28 0.00
CA GLY A 179 -3.68 2.32 0.92
C GLY A 179 -3.66 1.84 2.37
N LEU A 180 -2.75 2.39 3.14
CA LEU A 180 -2.59 2.11 4.57
C LEU A 180 -2.20 3.39 5.30
N ALA A 181 -3.01 3.83 6.25
CA ALA A 181 -2.71 5.01 7.04
C ALA A 181 -2.93 4.76 8.53
N SER A 182 -2.14 5.41 9.37
CA SER A 182 -2.27 5.33 10.82
C SER A 182 -2.28 6.71 11.47
N LYS A 183 -3.14 6.90 12.47
CA LYS A 183 -3.20 8.08 13.32
C LYS A 183 -3.80 7.71 14.69
N ASP A 184 -3.16 8.14 15.75
CA ASP A 184 -3.68 7.98 17.14
C ASP A 184 -4.12 6.54 17.46
N ASN A 185 -3.31 5.55 17.12
CA ASN A 185 -3.59 4.11 17.25
C ASN A 185 -4.74 3.57 16.34
N ILE A 186 -5.31 4.40 15.48
CA ILE A 186 -6.24 3.97 14.45
C ILE A 186 -5.45 3.62 13.20
N ILE A 187 -5.67 2.44 12.67
CA ILE A 187 -5.15 2.01 11.37
C ILE A 187 -6.34 1.88 10.43
N LEU A 188 -6.26 2.52 9.27
CA LEU A 188 -7.21 2.37 8.17
C LEU A 188 -6.51 1.75 6.98
N SER A 189 -7.23 0.90 6.26
CA SER A 189 -6.82 0.34 4.98
C SER A 189 -7.91 0.52 3.95
N THR A 190 -7.53 0.82 2.72
CA THR A 190 -8.41 0.70 1.55
C THR A 190 -8.19 -0.64 0.89
N GLU A 191 -9.24 -1.26 0.37
CA GLU A 191 -9.15 -2.58 -0.21
C GLU A 191 -10.01 -2.71 -1.48
N HIS A 192 -9.41 -3.24 -2.54
CA HIS A 192 -10.18 -3.59 -3.75
C HIS A 192 -11.03 -4.82 -3.52
N GLY A 193 -12.32 -4.68 -3.72
CA GLY A 193 -13.20 -5.80 -3.94
C GLY A 193 -12.93 -6.52 -5.29
N PRO A 194 -13.61 -7.63 -5.58
CA PRO A 194 -13.53 -8.26 -6.90
C PRO A 194 -14.29 -7.40 -7.93
N LYS A 195 -15.50 -7.72 -8.28
CA LYS A 195 -16.34 -6.88 -9.15
C LYS A 195 -17.28 -6.06 -8.26
N GLY A 196 -16.89 -4.82 -7.94
CA GLY A 196 -17.54 -3.99 -6.92
C GLY A 196 -17.05 -4.32 -5.50
N GLY A 197 -17.62 -3.67 -4.49
CA GLY A 197 -17.32 -3.91 -3.10
C GLY A 197 -15.91 -3.46 -2.68
N ASP A 198 -15.44 -2.33 -3.18
CA ASP A 198 -14.23 -1.70 -2.65
C ASP A 198 -14.52 -1.22 -1.22
N GLU A 199 -13.57 -1.39 -0.30
CA GLU A 199 -13.78 -1.23 1.12
C GLU A 199 -12.81 -0.23 1.76
N ILE A 200 -13.27 0.38 2.86
CA ILE A 200 -12.41 1.02 3.83
C ILE A 200 -12.53 0.23 5.13
N ASN A 201 -11.43 -0.30 5.58
CA ASN A 201 -11.34 -1.15 6.75
C ASN A 201 -10.64 -0.42 7.91
N LYS A 202 -11.24 -0.40 9.10
CA LYS A 202 -10.55 -0.11 10.35
C LYS A 202 -9.87 -1.36 10.84
N ILE A 203 -8.55 -1.36 10.83
CA ILE A 203 -7.77 -2.55 11.18
C ILE A 203 -7.70 -2.75 12.68
N ILE A 204 -8.16 -3.91 13.13
CA ILE A 204 -8.20 -4.33 14.53
C ILE A 204 -7.32 -5.56 14.69
N TYR A 205 -6.48 -5.56 15.72
CA TYR A 205 -5.57 -6.67 16.01
C TYR A 205 -6.33 -7.99 16.21
N GLY A 206 -5.81 -9.04 15.55
CA GLY A 206 -6.34 -10.40 15.63
C GLY A 206 -7.61 -10.66 14.83
N LYS A 207 -8.14 -9.65 14.10
CA LYS A 207 -9.37 -9.81 13.33
C LYS A 207 -9.12 -10.39 11.94
N ASN A 208 -10.17 -11.06 11.44
CA ASN A 208 -10.26 -11.62 10.10
C ASN A 208 -11.33 -10.85 9.30
N TYR A 209 -10.97 -10.37 8.12
CA TYR A 209 -11.81 -9.55 7.23
C TYR A 209 -12.54 -10.37 6.15
N GLY A 210 -12.45 -11.69 6.21
CA GLY A 210 -13.36 -12.63 5.56
C GLY A 210 -12.98 -13.07 4.15
N TRP A 211 -12.08 -12.38 3.44
CA TRP A 211 -11.72 -12.81 2.10
C TRP A 211 -11.05 -14.19 2.07
N PRO A 212 -11.41 -15.12 1.14
CA PRO A 212 -12.38 -14.99 0.05
C PRO A 212 -13.78 -15.53 0.40
N ILE A 213 -14.08 -15.81 1.66
CA ILE A 213 -15.35 -16.40 2.09
C ILE A 213 -16.46 -15.35 2.00
N SER A 214 -16.17 -14.13 2.46
CA SER A 214 -17.09 -13.00 2.45
C SER A 214 -16.55 -11.85 1.62
N SER A 215 -17.41 -11.16 0.88
CA SER A 215 -17.13 -9.94 0.12
C SER A 215 -18.41 -9.27 -0.32
N TYR A 216 -18.43 -7.93 -0.32
CA TYR A 216 -19.54 -7.14 -0.87
C TYR A 216 -19.53 -7.05 -2.40
N GLY A 217 -18.41 -7.42 -3.04
CA GLY A 217 -18.34 -7.56 -4.49
C GLY A 217 -18.95 -8.85 -5.01
N THR A 218 -18.89 -9.05 -6.31
CA THR A 218 -19.31 -10.28 -6.98
C THR A 218 -18.13 -10.95 -7.67
N PRO A 219 -18.12 -12.28 -7.84
CA PRO A 219 -17.05 -12.97 -8.54
C PRO A 219 -16.92 -12.50 -9.99
N TYR A 220 -15.69 -12.52 -10.52
CA TYR A 220 -15.51 -12.43 -11.96
C TYR A 220 -15.99 -13.71 -12.65
N LYS A 221 -16.38 -13.62 -13.92
CA LYS A 221 -16.83 -14.79 -14.70
C LYS A 221 -15.85 -15.97 -14.68
N SER A 222 -14.55 -15.67 -14.67
CA SER A 222 -13.48 -16.67 -14.56
C SER A 222 -13.42 -17.37 -13.21
N GLU A 223 -13.93 -16.74 -12.16
CA GLU A 223 -13.94 -17.25 -10.79
C GLU A 223 -15.20 -18.06 -10.46
N MET A 224 -16.27 -17.90 -11.25
CA MET A 224 -17.56 -18.62 -11.07
C MET A 224 -17.47 -20.14 -11.23
N LYS A 225 -16.31 -20.64 -11.68
CA LYS A 225 -16.02 -22.07 -11.71
C LYS A 225 -15.80 -22.64 -10.30
N ASP A 226 -15.23 -21.80 -9.43
CA ASP A 226 -14.77 -22.20 -8.11
C ASP A 226 -15.76 -21.79 -7.00
N ILE A 227 -16.52 -20.71 -7.25
CA ILE A 227 -17.52 -20.18 -6.30
C ILE A 227 -18.76 -19.67 -7.04
N GLN A 228 -19.94 -19.86 -6.43
CA GLN A 228 -21.19 -19.32 -6.97
C GLN A 228 -21.34 -17.84 -6.61
N ASP A 229 -21.13 -17.48 -5.35
CA ASP A 229 -21.13 -16.10 -4.85
C ASP A 229 -20.41 -16.03 -3.51
N PHE A 230 -19.97 -14.82 -3.14
CA PHE A 230 -19.43 -14.55 -1.82
C PHE A 230 -20.57 -14.38 -0.80
N LYS A 231 -20.29 -14.72 0.46
CA LYS A 231 -21.15 -14.33 1.57
C LYS A 231 -21.16 -12.81 1.68
N LYS A 232 -22.33 -12.21 1.75
CA LYS A 232 -22.51 -10.79 2.05
C LYS A 232 -22.61 -10.63 3.57
N SER A 233 -22.43 -9.45 4.12
CA SER A 233 -22.43 -9.23 5.58
C SER A 233 -21.34 -10.06 6.30
N HIS A 234 -20.15 -9.53 6.38
CA HIS A 234 -18.99 -10.19 7.01
C HIS A 234 -19.31 -10.64 8.44
N LYS A 235 -20.02 -9.80 9.21
CA LYS A 235 -20.38 -10.05 10.61
C LYS A 235 -21.21 -11.34 10.82
N GLU A 236 -22.13 -11.64 9.94
CA GLU A 236 -22.95 -12.86 10.04
C GLU A 236 -22.12 -14.14 9.95
N PHE A 237 -20.94 -14.04 9.35
CA PHE A 237 -20.02 -15.16 9.20
C PHE A 237 -18.81 -15.06 10.13
N GLY A 238 -18.87 -14.20 11.16
CA GLY A 238 -17.85 -14.07 12.18
C GLY A 238 -16.61 -13.25 11.76
N PHE A 239 -16.71 -12.51 10.67
CA PHE A 239 -15.66 -11.63 10.17
C PHE A 239 -15.88 -10.17 10.60
N GLU A 240 -14.83 -9.36 10.51
CA GLU A 240 -14.91 -7.92 10.79
C GLU A 240 -15.51 -7.18 9.61
N GLU A 241 -16.44 -6.26 9.90
CA GLU A 241 -17.09 -5.43 8.89
C GLU A 241 -16.20 -4.25 8.46
N PRO A 242 -16.20 -3.91 7.16
CA PRO A 242 -15.64 -2.64 6.72
C PRO A 242 -16.42 -1.46 7.31
N ILE A 243 -15.73 -0.36 7.57
CA ILE A 243 -16.39 0.88 8.03
C ILE A 243 -17.12 1.60 6.89
N TYR A 244 -16.75 1.30 5.64
CA TYR A 244 -17.42 1.83 4.45
C TYR A 244 -17.22 0.90 3.25
N VAL A 245 -18.25 0.77 2.42
CA VAL A 245 -18.25 -0.06 1.20
C VAL A 245 -18.71 0.76 0.00
N PHE A 246 -17.94 0.71 -1.06
CA PHE A 246 -18.34 1.18 -2.39
C PHE A 246 -18.90 0.00 -3.19
N LEU A 247 -20.23 -0.14 -3.25
CA LEU A 247 -20.86 -1.26 -3.98
C LEU A 247 -20.46 -1.27 -5.45
N SER A 248 -20.41 -0.10 -6.09
CA SER A 248 -19.77 0.03 -7.41
C SER A 248 -18.30 0.31 -7.21
N SER A 249 -17.43 -0.52 -7.81
CA SER A 249 -15.98 -0.32 -7.69
C SER A 249 -15.55 1.04 -8.22
N ILE A 250 -14.89 1.79 -7.37
CA ILE A 250 -14.26 3.07 -7.72
C ILE A 250 -12.80 2.91 -8.13
N GLY A 251 -12.26 1.68 -8.02
CA GLY A 251 -10.82 1.45 -8.11
C GLY A 251 -10.11 2.18 -6.98
N ILE A 252 -10.52 1.87 -5.75
CA ILE A 252 -9.98 2.53 -4.54
C ILE A 252 -8.45 2.39 -4.50
N SER A 253 -7.76 3.43 -4.04
CA SER A 253 -6.30 3.44 -3.99
C SER A 253 -5.84 3.95 -2.63
N GLU A 254 -4.95 4.92 -2.58
CA GLU A 254 -4.35 5.44 -1.37
C GLU A 254 -5.35 6.18 -0.47
N LEU A 255 -5.06 6.22 0.84
CA LEU A 255 -5.78 7.05 1.80
C LEU A 255 -4.82 7.79 2.72
N ILE A 256 -5.23 8.97 3.16
CA ILE A 256 -4.48 9.78 4.13
C ILE A 256 -5.41 10.39 5.17
N PHE A 257 -4.96 10.44 6.42
CA PHE A 257 -5.58 11.29 7.42
C PHE A 257 -5.21 12.75 7.16
N LEU A 258 -6.20 13.63 7.11
CA LEU A 258 -5.92 15.05 6.99
C LEU A 258 -5.34 15.62 8.29
N PRO A 259 -4.26 16.42 8.20
CA PRO A 259 -3.78 17.18 9.35
C PRO A 259 -4.86 18.12 9.87
N ASN A 260 -4.94 18.31 11.16
CA ASN A 260 -5.91 19.24 11.77
C ASN A 260 -5.72 20.69 11.30
N THR A 261 -4.53 21.03 10.81
CA THR A 261 -4.15 22.32 10.23
C THR A 261 -4.62 22.52 8.80
N PHE A 262 -5.04 21.46 8.10
CA PHE A 262 -5.43 21.53 6.69
C PHE A 262 -6.67 22.42 6.49
N SER A 263 -7.72 22.18 7.27
CA SER A 263 -8.96 22.97 7.23
C SER A 263 -9.80 22.71 8.47
N LYS A 264 -10.34 23.76 9.09
CA LYS A 264 -11.27 23.62 10.22
C LYS A 264 -12.52 22.80 9.86
N LYS A 265 -13.01 22.92 8.61
CA LYS A 265 -14.19 22.19 8.10
C LYS A 265 -13.91 20.72 7.81
N TRP A 266 -12.63 20.35 7.67
CA TRP A 266 -12.21 19.00 7.28
C TRP A 266 -11.44 18.27 8.40
N LYS A 267 -11.56 18.79 9.61
CA LYS A 267 -10.97 18.15 10.79
C LYS A 267 -11.47 16.72 10.93
N ASN A 268 -10.56 15.80 11.26
CA ASN A 268 -10.81 14.36 11.41
C ASN A 268 -11.32 13.66 10.14
N SER A 269 -11.13 14.24 8.98
CA SER A 269 -11.45 13.59 7.71
C SER A 269 -10.30 12.78 7.17
N VAL A 270 -10.64 11.81 6.36
CA VAL A 270 -9.72 11.00 5.55
C VAL A 270 -9.97 11.33 4.09
N LEU A 271 -8.92 11.49 3.31
CA LEU A 271 -9.02 11.52 1.85
C LEU A 271 -8.68 10.15 1.30
N VAL A 272 -9.50 9.71 0.35
CA VAL A 272 -9.35 8.43 -0.35
C VAL A 272 -9.31 8.71 -1.85
N SER A 273 -8.28 8.21 -2.51
CA SER A 273 -8.14 8.35 -3.95
C SER A 273 -8.80 7.19 -4.71
N SER A 274 -9.24 7.49 -5.93
CA SER A 274 -9.92 6.56 -6.81
C SER A 274 -9.32 6.60 -8.20
N LEU A 275 -8.90 5.45 -8.73
CA LEU A 275 -8.35 5.31 -10.06
C LEU A 275 -9.45 5.31 -11.13
N ASN A 276 -10.49 4.52 -10.93
CA ASN A 276 -11.59 4.38 -11.89
C ASN A 276 -12.51 5.61 -11.87
N GLY A 277 -12.84 6.10 -10.68
CA GLY A 277 -13.66 7.30 -10.50
C GLY A 277 -12.91 8.60 -10.80
N ARG A 278 -11.58 8.59 -10.96
CA ARG A 278 -10.71 9.77 -11.17
C ARG A 278 -11.03 10.89 -10.19
N SER A 279 -11.29 10.53 -8.95
CA SER A 279 -11.82 11.41 -7.91
C SER A 279 -11.08 11.21 -6.60
N ILE A 280 -11.21 12.19 -5.74
CA ILE A 280 -10.79 12.11 -4.33
C ILE A 280 -12.07 12.21 -3.50
N TYR A 281 -12.27 11.23 -2.65
CA TYR A 281 -13.38 11.19 -1.70
C TYR A 281 -12.91 11.68 -0.34
N ARG A 282 -13.74 12.49 0.30
CA ARG A 282 -13.56 12.85 1.71
C ARG A 282 -14.56 12.07 2.55
N ILE A 283 -14.04 11.39 3.55
CA ILE A 283 -14.79 10.56 4.49
C ILE A 283 -14.55 11.03 5.91
#